data_98a826d0fe915ffab194f43c6a89da16
#
_entry.id   98a826d0fe915ffab194f43c6a89da16
#
_cell.length_a   1.000
_cell.length_b   1.000
_cell.length_c   1.000
_cell.angle_alpha   90.00
_cell.angle_beta   90.00
_cell.angle_gamma   90.00
#
_symmetry.space_group_name_H-M   'P 1'
#
loop_
_entity.id
_entity.type
_entity.pdbx_description
1 polymer ?
#
loop_
_entity_poly.entity_id
_entity_poly.type
_entity_poly.pdbx_seq_one_letter_code
_entity_poly.pdbx_strand_id
1 'polypeptide(L)'
;QRVKEPQRDEEPQRHKEPQRHKEPQRAQEPSREQRVYITLAAVPQGKVVTYGQLGELAGLPRGARQVGYILRNLPPDTTLPWHRVINAAGKISLGPETDSGVRQRALLQEEGIVFNNGRISLKQFRWQP
;
A
#
# COMPACT_ATOMS: atom_id res chain seq x y z
N GLN A 1 -30.05 -22.40 -49.37
CA GLN A 1 -29.67 -22.53 -48.80
C GLN A 1 -28.87 -22.29 -48.30
N ARG A 2 -28.88 -22.36 -48.00
CA ARG A 2 -28.20 -22.26 -47.30
C ARG A 2 -27.55 -22.11 -46.50
N VAL A 3 -27.66 -21.91 -46.45
CA VAL A 3 -27.14 -21.92 -45.55
C VAL A 3 -26.30 -21.67 -45.00
N LYS A 4 -26.17 -21.51 -44.81
CA LYS A 4 -25.44 -21.39 -44.18
C LYS A 4 -24.75 -21.08 -43.43
N GLU A 5 -24.84 -20.82 -43.39
CA GLU A 5 -24.31 -20.62 -42.61
C GLU A 5 -23.59 -20.42 -41.80
N PRO A 6 -24.05 -20.36 -42.15
CA PRO A 6 -23.44 -20.23 -41.30
C PRO A 6 -22.50 -20.05 -40.64
N GLN A 7 -22.43 -19.90 -40.46
CA GLN A 7 -21.78 -19.92 -39.78
C GLN A 7 -20.99 -19.45 -39.05
N ARG A 8 -21.24 -19.15 -39.34
CA ARG A 8 -20.65 -18.90 -38.61
C ARG A 8 -20.00 -18.81 -37.68
N ASP A 9 -20.43 -18.67 -37.90
CA ASP A 9 -20.02 -18.77 -36.93
C ASP A 9 -19.24 -18.61 -36.19
N GLU A 10 -19.33 -18.43 -36.22
CA GLU A 10 -18.83 -18.54 -35.44
C GLU A 10 -18.02 -18.20 -34.74
N GLU A 11 -18.02 -17.87 -34.72
CA GLU A 11 -17.42 -17.80 -33.96
C GLU A 11 -16.80 -17.46 -33.31
N PRO A 12 -17.16 -17.16 -33.89
CA PRO A 12 -16.58 -17.06 -33.13
C PRO A 12 -15.97 -16.82 -32.40
N GLN A 13 -16.01 -16.55 -32.25
CA GLN A 13 -15.60 -16.61 -31.49
C GLN A 13 -14.90 -16.30 -30.80
N ARG A 14 -15.09 -15.85 -31.07
CA ARG A 14 -14.57 -15.91 -30.41
C ARG A 14 -13.92 -15.62 -29.82
N HIS A 15 -14.03 -15.14 -29.82
CA HIS A 15 -13.45 -15.29 -29.18
C HIS A 15 -12.96 -15.15 -28.49
N LYS A 16 -13.06 -14.75 -28.37
CA LYS A 16 -12.72 -14.99 -27.63
C LYS A 16 -12.03 -15.04 -26.93
N GLU A 17 -12.18 -14.73 -26.91
CA GLU A 17 -11.69 -15.09 -26.15
C GLU A 17 -10.97 -15.03 -25.47
N PRO A 18 -11.02 -14.78 -25.53
CA PRO A 18 -10.45 -14.91 -24.72
C PRO A 18 -9.77 -14.90 -24.12
N GLN A 19 -9.76 -14.66 -24.04
CA GLN A 19 -9.34 -14.96 -23.43
C GLN A 19 -8.59 -15.01 -22.88
N ARG A 20 -8.55 -14.78 -22.87
CA ARG A 20 -7.98 -15.15 -22.35
C ARG A 20 -7.39 -15.30 -21.77
N HIS A 21 -7.30 -15.01 -21.66
CA HIS A 21 -6.86 -15.40 -20.99
C HIS A 21 -6.25 -15.54 -20.48
N LYS A 22 -6.46 -15.25 -20.43
CA LYS A 22 -6.04 -15.51 -20.01
C LYS A 22 -5.06 -15.35 -19.40
N GLU A 23 -4.45 -14.98 -19.75
CA GLU A 23 -3.54 -14.96 -18.94
C GLU A 23 -3.70 -14.84 -17.45
N PRO A 24 -4.10 -15.58 -16.75
CA PRO A 24 -4.45 -15.57 -15.35
C PRO A 24 -3.29 -15.48 -14.39
N GLN A 25 -2.15 -16.03 -14.76
CA GLN A 25 -0.98 -15.99 -13.88
C GLN A 25 -0.55 -14.56 -13.60
N ARG A 26 -0.59 -13.75 -14.65
CA ARG A 26 -0.22 -12.36 -14.49
C ARG A 26 -1.15 -11.64 -13.54
N ALA A 27 -2.42 -12.02 -13.58
CA ALA A 27 -3.42 -11.43 -12.69
C ALA A 27 -3.19 -11.79 -11.24
N GLN A 28 -2.38 -12.82 -10.97
CA GLN A 28 -2.09 -13.25 -9.62
C GLN A 28 -0.93 -12.53 -8.98
N GLU A 29 -0.21 -11.74 -9.76
CA GLU A 29 0.87 -10.95 -9.20
C GLU A 29 0.30 -9.75 -8.48
N PRO A 30 0.78 -9.44 -7.29
CA PRO A 30 0.23 -8.31 -6.55
C PRO A 30 0.55 -7.00 -7.26
N SER A 31 -0.42 -6.10 -7.24
CA SER A 31 -0.22 -4.76 -7.75
C SER A 31 0.73 -4.00 -6.84
N ARG A 32 1.12 -2.81 -7.29
CA ARG A 32 1.95 -1.91 -6.50
C ARG A 32 1.28 -1.62 -5.17
N GLU A 33 0.01 -1.30 -5.20
CA GLU A 33 -0.77 -1.02 -4.00
C GLU A 33 -0.81 -2.23 -3.07
N GLN A 34 -1.04 -3.40 -3.62
CA GLN A 34 -1.12 -4.61 -2.81
C GLN A 34 0.21 -4.92 -2.13
N ARG A 35 1.31 -4.69 -2.84
CA ARG A 35 2.63 -4.92 -2.22
C ARG A 35 2.86 -3.98 -1.06
N VAL A 36 2.42 -2.72 -1.19
CA VAL A 36 2.52 -1.77 -0.08
C VAL A 36 1.65 -2.22 1.09
N TYR A 37 0.43 -2.66 0.80
CA TYR A 37 -0.48 -3.11 1.85
C TYR A 37 0.09 -4.30 2.62
N ILE A 38 0.62 -5.28 1.88
CA ILE A 38 1.18 -6.49 2.50
C ILE A 38 2.36 -6.11 3.40
N THR A 39 3.24 -5.26 2.90
CA THR A 39 4.42 -4.84 3.65
C THR A 39 4.02 -4.02 4.88
N LEU A 40 3.08 -3.12 4.70
CA LEU A 40 2.60 -2.29 5.81
C LEU A 40 1.96 -3.15 6.91
N ALA A 41 1.17 -4.13 6.51
CA ALA A 41 0.51 -5.02 7.46
C ALA A 41 1.51 -5.78 8.32
N ALA A 42 2.74 -5.94 7.84
CA ALA A 42 3.78 -6.67 8.56
C ALA A 42 4.52 -5.80 9.59
N VAL A 43 4.37 -4.47 9.53
CA VAL A 43 5.04 -3.59 10.49
C VAL A 43 4.44 -3.81 11.86
N PRO A 44 5.25 -4.23 12.85
CA PRO A 44 4.71 -4.60 14.15
C PRO A 44 4.35 -3.38 15.00
N GLN A 45 3.51 -3.63 15.98
CA GLN A 45 3.14 -2.63 16.97
C GLN A 45 4.40 -2.15 17.70
N GLY A 46 4.50 -0.86 17.94
CA GLY A 46 5.65 -0.29 18.64
C GLY A 46 6.85 -0.02 17.73
N LYS A 47 6.69 -0.20 16.42
CA LYS A 47 7.73 0.11 15.46
C LYS A 47 7.19 1.03 14.37
N VAL A 48 8.11 1.75 13.72
CA VAL A 48 7.74 2.65 12.63
C VAL A 48 8.62 2.37 11.42
N VAL A 49 8.14 2.77 10.26
CA VAL A 49 8.91 2.77 9.01
C VAL A 49 8.80 4.14 8.38
N THR A 50 9.79 4.49 7.57
CA THR A 50 9.67 5.70 6.76
C THR A 50 8.97 5.36 5.45
N TYR A 51 8.45 6.37 4.77
CA TYR A 51 7.83 6.17 3.46
C TYR A 51 8.82 5.49 2.50
N GLY A 52 10.07 5.93 2.51
CA GLY A 52 11.08 5.35 1.62
C GLY A 52 11.39 3.90 1.96
N GLN A 53 11.49 3.59 3.24
CA GLN A 53 11.76 2.24 3.68
C GLN A 53 10.61 1.30 3.29
N LEU A 54 9.38 1.74 3.51
CA LEU A 54 8.22 0.94 3.15
C LEU A 54 8.20 0.69 1.65
N GLY A 55 8.51 1.72 0.87
CA GLY A 55 8.58 1.57 -0.57
C GLY A 55 9.61 0.53 -0.99
N GLU A 56 10.80 0.61 -0.42
CA GLU A 56 11.85 -0.35 -0.78
C GLU A 56 11.48 -1.78 -0.40
N LEU A 57 10.93 -1.96 0.79
CA LEU A 57 10.50 -3.29 1.21
C LEU A 57 9.38 -3.83 0.33
N ALA A 58 8.58 -2.95 -0.24
CA ALA A 58 7.49 -3.34 -1.12
C ALA A 58 7.93 -3.50 -2.57
N GLY A 59 9.23 -3.34 -2.86
CA GLY A 59 9.73 -3.48 -4.21
C GLY A 59 9.56 -2.25 -5.08
N LEU A 60 9.48 -1.07 -4.45
CA LEU A 60 9.32 0.20 -5.15
C LEU A 60 10.49 1.12 -4.79
N PRO A 61 11.68 0.88 -5.39
CA PRO A 61 12.83 1.72 -5.07
C PRO A 61 12.53 3.18 -5.40
N ARG A 62 12.97 4.07 -4.51
CA ARG A 62 12.64 5.50 -4.61
C ARG A 62 11.14 5.76 -4.61
N GLY A 63 10.38 4.87 -3.96
CA GLY A 63 8.93 4.92 -4.02
C GLY A 63 8.26 5.68 -2.90
N ALA A 64 8.99 6.52 -2.14
CA ALA A 64 8.40 7.22 -0.99
C ALA A 64 7.17 8.04 -1.39
N ARG A 65 7.24 8.73 -2.52
CA ARG A 65 6.12 9.54 -2.98
C ARG A 65 4.92 8.69 -3.37
N GLN A 66 5.18 7.56 -4.03
CA GLN A 66 4.12 6.63 -4.39
C GLN A 66 3.46 6.06 -3.15
N VAL A 67 4.26 5.68 -2.15
CA VAL A 67 3.73 5.18 -0.88
C VAL A 67 2.84 6.25 -0.25
N GLY A 68 3.30 7.50 -0.22
CA GLY A 68 2.49 8.58 0.34
C GLY A 68 1.15 8.71 -0.36
N TYR A 69 1.14 8.62 -1.68
CA TYR A 69 -0.09 8.69 -2.45
C TYR A 69 -1.02 7.51 -2.11
N ILE A 70 -0.45 6.31 -2.07
CA ILE A 70 -1.23 5.10 -1.77
C ILE A 70 -1.86 5.21 -0.39
N LEU A 71 -1.10 5.66 0.61
CA LEU A 71 -1.62 5.76 1.97
C LEU A 71 -2.70 6.82 2.10
N ARG A 72 -2.56 7.94 1.36
CA ARG A 72 -3.60 8.98 1.40
C ARG A 72 -4.91 8.52 0.80
N ASN A 73 -4.87 7.46 -0.01
CA ASN A 73 -6.05 6.95 -0.69
C ASN A 73 -6.60 5.68 -0.05
N LEU A 74 -6.14 5.35 1.15
CA LEU A 74 -6.72 4.23 1.89
C LEU A 74 -8.15 4.56 2.30
N PRO A 75 -9.03 3.55 2.33
CA PRO A 75 -10.38 3.78 2.83
C PRO A 75 -10.36 4.29 4.27
N PRO A 76 -11.32 5.13 4.65
CA PRO A 76 -11.35 5.67 6.02
C PRO A 76 -11.45 4.59 7.09
N ASP A 77 -12.04 3.44 6.75
CA ASP A 77 -12.22 2.34 7.70
C ASP A 77 -11.12 1.30 7.61
N THR A 78 -9.97 1.66 7.02
CA THR A 78 -8.88 0.71 6.87
C THR A 78 -8.38 0.22 8.22
N THR A 79 -8.04 -1.07 8.27
CA THR A 79 -7.40 -1.65 9.45
C THR A 79 -5.88 -1.72 9.32
N LEU A 80 -5.34 -1.26 8.20
CA LEU A 80 -3.88 -1.23 8.01
C LEU A 80 -3.27 -0.21 8.97
N PRO A 81 -2.07 -0.51 9.49
CA PRO A 81 -1.42 0.40 10.46
C PRO A 81 -0.72 1.57 9.76
N TRP A 82 -1.51 2.39 9.08
CA TRP A 82 -0.98 3.55 8.36
C TRP A 82 -0.23 4.51 9.29
N HIS A 83 -0.61 4.52 10.56
CA HIS A 83 -0.01 5.43 11.54
C HIS A 83 1.45 5.11 11.82
N ARG A 84 1.92 3.92 11.43
CA ARG A 84 3.31 3.50 11.66
C ARG A 84 4.26 3.98 10.57
N VAL A 85 3.78 4.81 9.63
CA VAL A 85 4.61 5.35 8.54
C VAL A 85 4.86 6.82 8.80
N ILE A 86 6.13 7.20 8.85
CA ILE A 86 6.55 8.56 9.15
C ILE A 86 7.58 9.02 8.11
N ASN A 87 7.95 10.29 8.14
CA ASN A 87 8.91 10.78 7.18
C ASN A 87 10.35 10.49 7.63
N ALA A 88 11.30 10.76 6.76
CA ALA A 88 12.71 10.44 6.99
C ALA A 88 13.30 11.24 8.15
N ALA A 89 12.67 12.35 8.54
CA ALA A 89 13.12 13.14 9.67
C ALA A 89 12.59 12.62 11.01
N GLY A 90 11.81 11.53 10.99
CA GLY A 90 11.22 10.98 12.20
C GLY A 90 9.96 11.70 12.63
N LYS A 91 9.33 12.41 11.72
CA LYS A 91 8.15 13.21 12.04
C LYS A 91 6.92 12.69 11.32
N ILE A 92 5.78 12.97 11.91
CA ILE A 92 4.49 12.76 11.24
C ILE A 92 4.40 13.79 10.12
N SER A 93 4.09 13.33 8.90
CA SER A 93 4.00 14.21 7.74
C SER A 93 2.75 15.10 7.77
N LEU A 94 1.70 14.63 8.43
CA LEU A 94 0.45 15.38 8.53
C LEU A 94 0.62 16.52 9.52
N GLY A 95 -0.10 17.62 9.28
CA GLY A 95 -0.01 18.76 10.19
C GLY A 95 -0.46 18.38 11.60
N PRO A 96 0.21 18.88 12.63
CA PRO A 96 -0.12 18.52 14.01
C PRO A 96 -1.50 19.00 14.44
N GLU A 97 -2.07 19.93 13.72
CA GLU A 97 -3.40 20.46 14.02
C GLU A 97 -4.50 19.73 13.25
N THR A 98 -4.15 18.86 12.30
CA THR A 98 -5.16 18.14 11.53
C THR A 98 -5.69 16.95 12.33
N ASP A 99 -6.93 16.54 12.01
CA ASP A 99 -7.52 15.39 12.68
C ASP A 99 -6.67 14.14 12.49
N SER A 100 -6.19 13.92 11.27
CA SER A 100 -5.38 12.75 10.97
C SER A 100 -4.03 12.79 11.68
N GLY A 101 -3.40 13.96 11.76
CA GLY A 101 -2.14 14.11 12.48
C GLY A 101 -2.29 13.87 13.97
N VAL A 102 -3.35 14.41 14.56
CA VAL A 102 -3.63 14.19 15.98
C VAL A 102 -3.87 12.71 16.24
N ARG A 103 -4.66 12.08 15.38
CA ARG A 103 -4.98 10.66 15.53
C ARG A 103 -3.73 9.79 15.38
N GLN A 104 -2.90 10.10 14.40
CA GLN A 104 -1.67 9.33 14.18
C GLN A 104 -0.77 9.38 15.39
N ARG A 105 -0.58 10.58 15.94
CA ARG A 105 0.24 10.75 17.12
C ARG A 105 -0.30 9.96 18.31
N ALA A 106 -1.61 10.03 18.53
CA ALA A 106 -2.24 9.32 19.64
C ALA A 106 -2.06 7.81 19.50
N LEU A 107 -2.25 7.28 18.28
CA LEU A 107 -2.09 5.86 18.05
C LEU A 107 -0.66 5.40 18.29
N LEU A 108 0.31 6.19 17.85
CA LEU A 108 1.72 5.86 18.09
C LEU A 108 2.06 5.90 19.57
N GLN A 109 1.56 6.88 20.29
CA GLN A 109 1.81 6.98 21.72
C GLN A 109 1.19 5.81 22.48
N GLU A 110 0.03 5.34 22.05
CA GLU A 110 -0.58 4.16 22.65
C GLU A 110 0.29 2.91 22.48
N GLU A 111 1.09 2.88 21.41
CA GLU A 111 1.99 1.75 21.16
C GLU A 111 3.33 1.89 21.85
N GLY A 112 3.50 2.94 22.66
CA GLY A 112 4.74 3.15 23.39
C GLY A 112 5.78 3.97 22.65
N ILE A 113 5.41 4.56 21.52
CA ILE A 113 6.34 5.41 20.78
C ILE A 113 6.49 6.74 21.52
N VAL A 114 7.72 7.16 21.70
CA VAL A 114 8.06 8.38 22.45
C VAL A 114 8.46 9.46 21.45
N PHE A 115 7.86 10.64 21.59
CA PHE A 115 8.21 11.82 20.79
C PHE A 115 9.10 12.73 21.60
N ASN A 116 10.20 13.17 21.00
CA ASN A 116 11.11 14.15 21.59
C ASN A 116 11.16 15.34 20.64
N ASN A 117 10.66 16.48 21.10
CA ASN A 117 10.60 17.69 20.27
C ASN A 117 9.90 17.42 18.93
N GLY A 118 8.81 16.63 19.00
CA GLY A 118 8.01 16.30 17.83
C GLY A 118 8.61 15.25 16.93
N ARG A 119 9.69 14.60 17.34
CA ARG A 119 10.37 13.59 16.53
C ARG A 119 10.41 12.26 17.23
N ILE A 120 10.39 11.20 16.41
CA ILE A 120 10.55 9.84 16.85
C ILE A 120 11.98 9.41 16.54
N SER A 121 12.65 8.76 17.48
CA SER A 121 13.99 8.23 17.25
C SER A 121 13.90 7.03 16.31
N LEU A 122 14.40 7.19 15.09
CA LEU A 122 14.45 6.09 14.14
C LEU A 122 15.44 5.01 14.61
N LYS A 123 16.49 5.42 15.31
CA LYS A 123 17.44 4.47 15.84
C LYS A 123 16.77 3.51 16.80
N GLN A 124 15.83 4.01 17.60
CA GLN A 124 15.17 3.23 18.64
C GLN A 124 13.95 2.48 18.11
N PHE A 125 13.16 3.12 17.26
CA PHE A 125 11.83 2.61 16.91
C PHE A 125 11.68 2.11 15.48
N ARG A 126 12.69 2.29 14.62
CA ARG A 126 12.56 1.84 13.23
C ARG A 126 12.48 0.32 13.17
N TRP A 127 11.54 -0.18 12.39
CA TRP A 127 11.41 -1.61 12.13
C TRP A 127 12.57 -2.06 11.25
N GLN A 128 13.21 -3.13 11.63
CA GLN A 128 14.32 -3.71 10.89
C GLN A 128 14.05 -5.20 10.71
N PRO A 129 13.26 -5.53 9.67
CA PRO A 129 12.86 -6.90 9.41
C PRO A 129 14.02 -7.79 8.99
#